data_d590cbc43a7d5f206278ee4e3592f0af
#
_entry.id   d590cbc43a7d5f206278ee4e3592f0af
#
_cell.length_a   1.000
_cell.length_b   1.000
_cell.length_c   1.000
_cell.angle_alpha   90.00
_cell.angle_beta   90.00
_cell.angle_gamma   90.00
#
_symmetry.space_group_name_H-M   'P 1'
#
loop_
_entity.id
_entity.type
_entity.pdbx_description
1 polymer ?
#
loop_
_entity_poly.entity_id
_entity_poly.type
_entity_poly.pdbx_seq_one_letter_code
_entity_poly.pdbx_strand_id
1 'polypeptide(L)'
;MGTDGMQAWLWEKYGPPEALRLAEVAKPRPASHEVLVRVRAVSINAADWHAMRGKPAFARLTYGLVRPKRQSLGVDIAGQVESVAEDVEAVKLGDEIFANLLDHGLGAFAEYVCVPVEAASVAFTSR
;
A
#
# COMPACT_ATOMS: atom_id res chain seq x y z
N MET A 1 -21.65 0.67 -8.15
CA MET A 1 -21.41 1.44 -8.72
C MET A 1 -20.10 1.98 -8.58
N GLY A 2 -19.82 3.00 -9.07
CA GLY A 2 -18.53 3.55 -9.18
C GLY A 2 -17.69 3.65 -7.93
N THR A 3 -18.26 3.28 -6.83
CA THR A 3 -17.53 3.28 -5.57
C THR A 3 -16.50 2.17 -5.47
N ASP A 4 -16.50 1.23 -6.41
CA ASP A 4 -15.57 0.12 -6.36
C ASP A 4 -14.20 0.43 -6.98
N GLY A 5 -14.06 1.60 -7.60
CA GLY A 5 -12.81 2.00 -8.21
C GLY A 5 -12.00 2.92 -7.34
N MET A 6 -10.70 2.94 -7.58
CA MET A 6 -9.79 3.88 -6.95
C MET A 6 -8.65 4.21 -7.90
N GLN A 7 -7.95 5.30 -7.62
CA GLN A 7 -6.75 5.63 -8.38
C GLN A 7 -5.52 5.12 -7.65
N ALA A 8 -4.59 4.60 -8.44
CA ALA A 8 -3.32 4.09 -7.92
C ALA A 8 -2.23 4.28 -8.94
N TRP A 9 -1.00 4.45 -8.44
CA TRP A 9 0.17 4.49 -9.29
C TRP A 9 0.64 3.06 -9.50
N LEU A 10 0.72 2.64 -10.75
CA LEU A 10 1.13 1.27 -11.10
C LEU A 10 2.59 1.24 -11.47
N TRP A 11 3.25 0.19 -11.01
CA TRP A 11 4.66 -0.05 -11.19
C TRP A 11 4.82 -1.29 -12.06
N GLU A 12 4.88 -1.07 -13.36
CA GLU A 12 4.89 -2.18 -14.33
C GLU A 12 6.26 -2.43 -14.94
N LYS A 13 7.18 -1.49 -14.78
CA LYS A 13 8.55 -1.64 -15.25
C LYS A 13 9.49 -0.83 -14.39
N TYR A 14 10.74 -1.27 -14.33
CA TYR A 14 11.76 -0.51 -13.64
C TYR A 14 12.08 0.76 -14.42
N GLY A 15 12.42 1.82 -13.71
CA GLY A 15 12.81 3.05 -14.35
C GLY A 15 12.63 4.28 -13.46
N PRO A 16 12.72 5.46 -14.07
CA PRO A 16 12.52 6.71 -13.32
C PRO A 16 11.05 6.90 -12.96
N PRO A 17 10.71 7.93 -12.16
CA PRO A 17 9.31 8.18 -11.79
C PRO A 17 8.36 8.25 -12.98
N GLU A 18 8.82 8.69 -14.13
CA GLU A 18 8.00 8.75 -15.33
C GLU A 18 7.53 7.38 -15.82
N ALA A 19 8.17 6.31 -15.36
CA ALA A 19 7.75 4.97 -15.70
C ALA A 19 6.52 4.51 -14.93
N LEU A 20 6.15 5.21 -13.86
CA LEU A 20 4.93 4.91 -13.12
C LEU A 20 3.72 5.39 -13.91
N ARG A 21 2.61 4.67 -13.78
CA ARG A 21 1.39 4.99 -14.50
C ARG A 21 0.23 5.14 -13.52
N LEU A 22 -0.44 6.29 -13.59
CA LEU A 22 -1.65 6.49 -12.81
C LEU A 22 -2.80 5.79 -13.50
N ALA A 23 -3.52 4.96 -12.79
CA ALA A 23 -4.61 4.18 -13.37
C ALA A 23 -5.74 4.04 -12.38
N GLU A 24 -6.91 3.78 -12.91
CA GLU A 24 -8.06 3.42 -12.08
C GLU A 24 -8.10 1.90 -11.96
N VAL A 25 -8.11 1.41 -10.74
CA VAL A 25 -8.10 -0.02 -10.45
C VAL A 25 -9.20 -0.33 -9.44
N ALA A 26 -9.49 -1.61 -9.25
CA ALA A 26 -10.49 -2.01 -8.30
C ALA A 26 -10.05 -1.67 -6.88
N LYS A 27 -10.98 -1.14 -6.09
CA LYS A 27 -10.76 -0.88 -4.67
C LYS A 27 -10.64 -2.23 -3.96
N PRO A 28 -9.56 -2.47 -3.19
CA PRO A 28 -9.38 -3.77 -2.57
C PRO A 28 -10.35 -4.00 -1.43
N ARG A 29 -10.56 -5.26 -1.09
CA ARG A 29 -11.37 -5.64 0.07
C ARG A 29 -10.47 -6.33 1.08
N PRO A 30 -10.63 -6.02 2.39
CA PRO A 30 -9.77 -6.65 3.38
C PRO A 30 -10.05 -8.14 3.48
N ALA A 31 -8.98 -8.92 3.43
CA ALA A 31 -9.03 -10.35 3.69
C ALA A 31 -8.99 -10.57 5.20
N SER A 32 -8.99 -11.84 5.61
CA SER A 32 -8.88 -12.19 7.03
C SER A 32 -7.66 -11.48 7.65
N HIS A 33 -7.85 -10.92 8.83
CA HIS A 33 -6.82 -10.19 9.60
C HIS A 33 -6.33 -8.90 8.93
N GLU A 34 -7.12 -8.35 8.00
CA GLU A 34 -6.76 -7.10 7.33
C GLU A 34 -7.77 -6.00 7.59
N VAL A 35 -7.31 -4.78 7.43
CA VAL A 35 -8.17 -3.60 7.47
C VAL A 35 -7.98 -2.83 6.18
N LEU A 36 -9.04 -2.18 5.72
CA LEU A 36 -8.96 -1.29 4.57
C LEU A 36 -8.70 0.12 5.08
N VAL A 37 -7.65 0.73 4.57
CA VAL A 37 -7.22 2.05 5.00
C VAL A 37 -7.37 3.03 3.86
N ARG A 38 -8.04 4.15 4.14
CA ARG A 38 -8.05 5.28 3.24
C ARG A 38 -6.76 6.05 3.48
N VAL A 39 -5.90 6.07 2.47
CA VAL A 39 -4.57 6.65 2.60
C VAL A 39 -4.69 8.17 2.64
N ARG A 40 -4.12 8.77 3.67
CA ARG A 40 -4.10 10.22 3.82
C ARG A 40 -2.75 10.81 3.53
N ALA A 41 -1.70 10.07 3.82
CA ALA A 41 -0.34 10.51 3.57
C ALA A 41 0.56 9.30 3.37
N VAL A 42 1.53 9.48 2.50
CA VAL A 42 2.57 8.48 2.27
C VAL A 42 3.90 9.19 2.34
N SER A 43 4.95 8.47 2.71
CA SER A 43 6.29 9.01 2.61
C SER A 43 7.04 8.26 1.51
N ILE A 44 7.91 8.98 0.84
CA ILE A 44 8.79 8.39 -0.18
C ILE A 44 10.11 8.15 0.50
N ASN A 45 10.59 6.91 0.47
CA ASN A 45 11.84 6.59 1.12
C ASN A 45 12.76 5.83 0.17
N ALA A 46 13.98 5.54 0.65
CA ALA A 46 15.00 4.91 -0.19
C ALA A 46 14.55 3.56 -0.74
N ALA A 47 13.76 2.81 0.02
CA ALA A 47 13.26 1.52 -0.44
C ALA A 47 12.40 1.69 -1.69
N ASP A 48 11.53 2.71 -1.71
CA ASP A 48 10.69 2.98 -2.88
C ASP A 48 11.53 3.34 -4.09
N TRP A 49 12.51 4.19 -3.88
CA TRP A 49 13.39 4.63 -4.96
C TRP A 49 14.18 3.47 -5.56
N HIS A 50 14.78 2.63 -4.70
CA HIS A 50 15.55 1.49 -5.17
C HIS A 50 14.68 0.47 -5.88
N ALA A 51 13.49 0.19 -5.32
CA ALA A 51 12.56 -0.73 -5.94
C ALA A 51 12.14 -0.23 -7.32
N MET A 52 11.74 1.01 -7.40
CA MET A 52 11.24 1.59 -8.65
C MET A 52 12.27 1.49 -9.76
N ARG A 53 13.53 1.76 -9.46
CA ARG A 53 14.59 1.73 -10.46
C ARG A 53 15.16 0.34 -10.69
N GLY A 54 14.92 -0.60 -9.78
CA GLY A 54 15.54 -1.91 -9.85
C GLY A 54 17.03 -1.86 -9.58
N LYS A 55 17.48 -0.91 -8.78
CA LYS A 55 18.88 -0.71 -8.44
C LYS A 55 19.06 -0.63 -6.94
N PRO A 56 20.14 -1.19 -6.40
CA PRO A 56 21.13 -2.00 -7.12
C PRO A 56 20.52 -3.23 -7.76
N ALA A 57 21.17 -3.78 -8.73
CA ALA A 57 20.60 -4.87 -9.53
C ALA A 57 20.14 -6.05 -8.70
N PHE A 58 20.80 -6.34 -7.58
CA PHE A 58 20.41 -7.48 -6.74
C PHE A 58 19.02 -7.30 -6.11
N ALA A 59 18.51 -6.07 -6.03
CA ALA A 59 17.16 -5.84 -5.54
C ALA A 59 16.12 -6.53 -6.42
N ARG A 60 16.45 -6.76 -7.68
CA ARG A 60 15.54 -7.44 -8.61
C ARG A 60 15.32 -8.90 -8.24
N LEU A 61 16.19 -9.48 -7.44
CA LEU A 61 15.95 -10.83 -6.93
C LEU A 61 14.71 -10.87 -6.05
N THR A 62 14.44 -9.79 -5.34
CA THR A 62 13.24 -9.67 -4.51
C THR A 62 12.03 -9.22 -5.32
N TYR A 63 12.20 -8.23 -6.19
CA TYR A 63 11.08 -7.58 -6.87
C TYR A 63 10.78 -8.14 -8.27
N GLY A 64 11.72 -8.86 -8.87
CA GLY A 64 11.59 -9.42 -10.21
C GLY A 64 12.78 -9.06 -11.07
N LEU A 65 13.28 -10.00 -11.87
CA LEU A 65 14.54 -9.80 -12.61
C LEU A 65 14.41 -8.84 -13.77
N VAL A 66 13.34 -8.95 -14.55
CA VAL A 66 13.15 -8.14 -15.75
C VAL A 66 12.19 -6.99 -15.48
N ARG A 67 11.10 -7.29 -14.80
CA ARG A 67 10.10 -6.29 -14.42
C ARG A 67 9.57 -6.64 -13.03
N PRO A 68 8.97 -5.66 -12.33
CA PRO A 68 8.46 -5.92 -10.99
C PRO A 68 7.39 -6.99 -10.98
N LYS A 69 7.47 -7.89 -10.01
CA LYS A 69 6.43 -8.89 -9.80
C LYS A 69 5.14 -8.27 -9.31
N ARG A 70 5.23 -7.20 -8.53
CA ARG A 70 4.08 -6.48 -8.03
C ARG A 70 3.97 -5.17 -8.76
N GLN A 71 2.75 -4.73 -8.99
CA GLN A 71 2.51 -3.50 -9.73
C GLN A 71 2.25 -2.30 -8.83
N SER A 72 2.55 -2.44 -7.54
CA SER A 72 2.30 -1.38 -6.55
C SER A 72 3.59 -1.00 -5.84
N LEU A 73 3.69 0.26 -5.47
CA LEU A 73 4.80 0.79 -4.69
C LEU A 73 4.24 1.50 -3.46
N GLY A 74 5.13 1.87 -2.58
CA GLY A 74 4.81 2.62 -1.38
C GLY A 74 4.94 1.77 -0.14
N VAL A 75 5.71 2.26 0.82
CA VAL A 75 6.07 1.50 2.03
C VAL A 75 5.36 2.05 3.25
N ASP A 76 5.47 3.36 3.48
CA ASP A 76 4.96 3.96 4.72
C ASP A 76 3.70 4.74 4.45
N ILE A 77 2.65 4.49 5.25
CA ILE A 77 1.40 5.21 5.13
C ILE A 77 0.93 5.71 6.48
N ALA A 78 0.13 6.75 6.41
CA ALA A 78 -0.77 7.16 7.49
C ALA A 78 -2.15 7.30 6.86
N GLY A 79 -3.16 6.84 7.57
CA GLY A 79 -4.51 6.90 7.02
C GLY A 79 -5.56 6.57 8.05
N GLN A 80 -6.79 6.45 7.58
CA GLN A 80 -7.94 6.18 8.44
C GLN A 80 -8.59 4.87 8.02
N VAL A 81 -8.93 4.05 9.00
CA VAL A 81 -9.56 2.77 8.76
C VAL A 81 -10.98 3.00 8.24
N GLU A 82 -11.27 2.44 7.08
CA GLU A 82 -12.57 2.58 6.45
C GLU A 82 -13.41 1.31 6.60
N SER A 83 -12.79 0.15 6.64
CA SER A 83 -13.49 -1.09 6.96
C SER A 83 -12.51 -2.10 7.55
N VAL A 84 -13.06 -3.08 8.26
CA VAL A 84 -12.24 -4.11 8.92
C VAL A 84 -12.81 -5.47 8.57
N ALA A 85 -11.95 -6.48 8.52
CA ALA A 85 -12.41 -7.86 8.38
C ALA A 85 -13.14 -8.29 9.66
N GLU A 86 -14.02 -9.30 9.54
CA GLU A 86 -14.84 -9.74 10.66
C GLU A 86 -14.02 -10.18 11.86
N ASP A 87 -12.84 -10.72 11.62
CA ASP A 87 -11.99 -11.26 12.68
C ASP A 87 -11.03 -10.23 13.29
N VAL A 88 -11.15 -8.97 12.93
CA VAL A 88 -10.28 -7.91 13.46
C VAL A 88 -10.98 -7.22 14.61
N GLU A 89 -10.30 -7.17 15.76
CA GLU A 89 -10.83 -6.51 16.97
C GLU A 89 -9.92 -5.39 17.49
N ALA A 90 -8.64 -5.47 17.19
CA ALA A 90 -7.67 -4.52 17.74
C ALA A 90 -7.78 -3.12 17.12
N VAL A 91 -8.31 -3.04 15.92
CA VAL A 91 -8.43 -1.78 15.17
C VAL A 91 -9.89 -1.61 14.79
N LYS A 92 -10.39 -0.40 14.88
CA LYS A 92 -11.81 -0.11 14.63
C LYS A 92 -11.97 0.86 13.50
N LEU A 93 -13.14 0.82 12.90
CA LEU A 93 -13.54 1.77 11.87
C LEU A 93 -13.36 3.19 12.39
N GLY A 94 -12.71 4.04 11.60
CA GLY A 94 -12.46 5.42 12.01
C GLY A 94 -11.13 5.65 12.68
N ASP A 95 -10.44 4.60 13.13
CA ASP A 95 -9.13 4.75 13.77
C ASP A 95 -8.13 5.32 12.78
N GLU A 96 -7.26 6.19 13.29
CA GLU A 96 -6.13 6.68 12.50
C GLU A 96 -4.93 5.81 12.78
N ILE A 97 -4.31 5.30 11.72
CA ILE A 97 -3.20 4.38 11.82
C ILE A 97 -2.04 4.81 10.96
N PHE A 98 -0.88 4.28 11.29
CA PHE A 98 0.25 4.31 10.38
C PHE A 98 0.80 2.88 10.27
N ALA A 99 1.46 2.61 9.13
CA ALA A 99 1.95 1.27 8.84
C ALA A 99 3.13 1.31 7.90
N ASN A 100 3.99 0.30 8.04
CA ASN A 100 5.08 0.06 7.10
C ASN A 100 4.75 -1.20 6.34
N LEU A 101 4.68 -1.12 5.02
CA LEU A 101 4.24 -2.21 4.17
C LEU A 101 5.37 -2.94 3.48
N LEU A 102 6.62 -2.73 3.89
CA LEU A 102 7.77 -3.32 3.20
C LEU A 102 7.67 -4.83 3.08
N ASP A 103 7.25 -5.49 4.16
CA ASP A 103 7.12 -6.94 4.18
C ASP A 103 5.69 -7.40 3.88
N HIS A 104 4.82 -6.50 3.45
CA HIS A 104 3.40 -6.77 3.30
C HIS A 104 2.86 -6.42 1.92
N GLY A 105 3.73 -6.37 0.93
CA GLY A 105 3.28 -6.22 -0.45
C GLY A 105 3.28 -4.81 -0.99
N LEU A 106 3.73 -3.83 -0.22
CA LEU A 106 3.74 -2.43 -0.65
C LEU A 106 2.31 -1.96 -0.91
N GLY A 107 2.13 -0.94 -1.73
CA GLY A 107 0.79 -0.52 -2.14
C GLY A 107 0.34 0.83 -1.62
N ALA A 108 1.23 1.57 -0.97
CA ALA A 108 0.84 2.84 -0.34
C ALA A 108 0.54 3.96 -1.34
N PHE A 109 0.99 3.84 -2.59
CA PHE A 109 0.75 4.88 -3.60
C PHE A 109 -0.61 4.67 -4.28
N ALA A 110 -1.66 4.67 -3.47
CA ALA A 110 -3.03 4.47 -3.92
C ALA A 110 -3.97 5.16 -2.95
N GLU A 111 -5.23 5.32 -3.35
CA GLU A 111 -6.22 5.95 -2.47
C GLU A 111 -6.58 5.05 -1.28
N TYR A 112 -6.58 3.75 -1.51
CA TYR A 112 -6.89 2.76 -0.47
C TYR A 112 -5.89 1.62 -0.52
N VAL A 113 -5.64 1.04 0.64
CA VAL A 113 -4.78 -0.14 0.71
C VAL A 113 -5.26 -1.04 1.85
N CYS A 114 -5.15 -2.35 1.64
CA CYS A 114 -5.42 -3.31 2.71
C CYS A 114 -4.14 -3.56 3.49
N VAL A 115 -4.25 -3.46 4.80
CA VAL A 115 -3.10 -3.56 5.71
C VAL A 115 -3.34 -4.70 6.68
N PRO A 116 -2.39 -5.64 6.80
CA PRO A 116 -2.50 -6.66 7.86
C PRO A 116 -2.58 -5.96 9.21
N VAL A 117 -3.46 -6.42 10.08
CA VAL A 117 -3.67 -5.75 11.35
C VAL A 117 -2.41 -5.72 12.19
N GLU A 118 -1.54 -6.70 12.04
CA GLU A 118 -0.28 -6.73 12.79
C GLU A 118 0.70 -5.65 12.35
N ALA A 119 0.54 -5.11 11.14
CA ALA A 119 1.40 -4.03 10.65
C ALA A 119 0.87 -2.65 11.00
N ALA A 120 -0.36 -2.57 11.47
CA ALA A 120 -1.00 -1.28 11.75
C ALA A 120 -0.72 -0.84 13.19
N SER A 121 -0.31 0.42 13.33
CA SER A 121 -0.16 1.04 14.65
C SER A 121 -1.20 2.13 14.77
N VAL A 122 -2.01 2.06 15.82
CA VAL A 122 -3.07 3.04 16.03
C VAL A 122 -2.46 4.32 16.59
N ALA A 123 -2.55 5.39 15.81
CA ALA A 123 -2.01 6.69 16.23
C ALA A 123 -3.03 7.45 17.07
N PHE A 124 -4.30 7.29 16.72
CA PHE A 124 -5.36 8.03 17.38
C PHE A 124 -6.67 7.28 17.16
N THR A 125 -7.47 7.11 18.22
CA THR A 125 -8.76 6.43 18.10
C THR A 125 -9.90 7.45 18.14
N SER A 126 -10.88 7.25 17.25
CA SER A 126 -12.07 8.09 17.22
C SER A 126 -13.06 7.58 18.25
N ARG A 127 -13.08 8.19 19.40
CA ARG A 127 -14.02 7.78 20.44
C ARG A 127 -14.75 8.95 21.03
#